data_74f0bdc2ad7b7075563971fd6656dc66
#
_entry.id   74f0bdc2ad7b7075563971fd6656dc66
#
_cell.length_a   1.000
_cell.length_b   1.000
_cell.length_c   1.000
_cell.angle_alpha   90.00
_cell.angle_beta   90.00
_cell.angle_gamma   90.00
#
_symmetry.space_group_name_H-M   'P 1'
#
loop_
_entity.id
_entity.type
_entity.pdbx_description
1 polymer ?
#
loop_
_entity_poly.entity_id
_entity_poly.type
_entity_poly.pdbx_seq_one_letter_code
_entity_poly.pdbx_strand_id
1 'polypeptide(L)'
;MQIIKPIIESCFTKYAILLALSICLCGCNTNYIEIISDKEIDNNTSRTIDVSKTQINIDELLIRKETIEITNLTPIKKIALLLPMTGKYSKIGKVIFEGIEAELNSISKNNRPELSIFDTGDENINLRDTYYEMLSNNFDYVIGPIRKNLINKIINHSSDKLPILTLNYTNNFKKYPDAVYQFGLLPEDEAICIAEKSIIDGNINASLLYPDNTWGKRIGESFSMRFEELGGKVINTIKYKKDEEMEINKSIKSLLQIEKSINRKDYLQSILKTKLQYKPYIPNNLDMIFSVGTSKNMRSIKPQFNFNFAEDVPFYSTSHIYNGVINKEINQDLNDIKFCDIPWLYNNKDILQKK
;
A
#
# COMPACT_ATOMS: atom_id res chain seq x y z
N MET A 1 64.85 -31.36 -13.19
CA MET A 1 63.91 -30.26 -12.76
C MET A 1 63.44 -29.46 -13.96
N GLN A 2 63.01 -30.11 -15.07
CA GLN A 2 62.57 -29.42 -16.31
C GLN A 2 61.30 -30.00 -16.99
N ILE A 3 60.55 -30.85 -16.29
CA ILE A 3 59.35 -31.49 -16.89
C ILE A 3 58.04 -31.01 -16.21
N ILE A 4 58.06 -30.18 -15.16
CA ILE A 4 56.86 -29.77 -14.43
C ILE A 4 56.32 -28.39 -14.90
N LYS A 5 57.11 -27.55 -15.56
CA LYS A 5 56.70 -26.23 -16.00
C LYS A 5 55.61 -26.19 -17.07
N PRO A 6 55.54 -27.04 -18.12
CA PRO A 6 54.54 -26.97 -19.16
C PRO A 6 53.13 -27.49 -18.74
N ILE A 7 53.06 -28.30 -17.65
CA ILE A 7 51.79 -28.87 -17.21
C ILE A 7 51.00 -27.86 -16.38
N ILE A 8 51.69 -26.99 -15.59
CA ILE A 8 51.05 -25.96 -14.77
C ILE A 8 50.53 -24.84 -15.65
N GLU A 9 51.24 -24.40 -16.69
CA GLU A 9 50.79 -23.38 -17.62
C GLU A 9 49.55 -23.82 -18.45
N SER A 10 49.49 -25.10 -18.85
CA SER A 10 48.34 -25.68 -19.58
C SER A 10 47.08 -25.81 -18.68
N CYS A 11 47.22 -25.99 -17.39
CA CYS A 11 46.11 -26.05 -16.44
C CYS A 11 45.53 -24.64 -16.16
N PHE A 12 46.42 -23.64 -15.99
CA PHE A 12 45.99 -22.25 -15.71
C PHE A 12 45.23 -21.64 -16.90
N THR A 13 45.65 -21.86 -18.12
CA THR A 13 44.96 -21.40 -19.35
C THR A 13 43.61 -22.03 -19.55
N LYS A 14 43.43 -23.31 -19.23
CA LYS A 14 42.13 -23.99 -19.31
C LYS A 14 41.13 -23.51 -18.25
N TYR A 15 41.58 -23.21 -17.03
CA TYR A 15 40.74 -22.66 -15.99
C TYR A 15 40.40 -21.18 -16.25
N ALA A 16 41.31 -20.38 -16.82
CA ALA A 16 41.05 -19.02 -17.22
C ALA A 16 40.02 -18.93 -18.37
N ILE A 17 40.06 -19.83 -19.34
CA ILE A 17 39.07 -19.91 -20.42
C ILE A 17 37.72 -20.37 -19.92
N LEU A 18 37.65 -21.34 -18.98
CA LEU A 18 36.39 -21.74 -18.33
C LEU A 18 35.79 -20.63 -17.48
N LEU A 19 36.59 -19.83 -16.77
CA LEU A 19 36.16 -18.70 -16.02
C LEU A 19 35.64 -17.56 -16.91
N ALA A 20 36.33 -17.31 -18.04
CA ALA A 20 35.90 -16.31 -19.02
C ALA A 20 34.62 -16.72 -19.76
N LEU A 21 34.41 -18.01 -20.04
CA LEU A 21 33.14 -18.49 -20.61
C LEU A 21 31.97 -18.46 -19.62
N SER A 22 32.20 -18.64 -18.32
CA SER A 22 31.16 -18.50 -17.28
C SER A 22 30.72 -17.06 -17.10
N ILE A 23 31.62 -16.07 -17.29
CA ILE A 23 31.30 -14.64 -17.21
C ILE A 23 30.53 -14.18 -18.47
N CYS A 24 30.78 -14.77 -19.64
CA CYS A 24 30.03 -14.41 -20.85
C CYS A 24 28.63 -15.03 -20.96
N LEU A 25 28.27 -16.00 -20.13
CA LEU A 25 26.93 -16.62 -20.12
C LEU A 25 25.99 -16.00 -19.07
N CYS A 26 26.46 -15.10 -18.22
CA CYS A 26 25.66 -14.31 -17.27
C CYS A 26 25.27 -12.93 -17.79
N GLY A 27 25.13 -12.77 -19.10
CA GLY A 27 24.54 -11.58 -19.72
C GLY A 27 23.02 -11.59 -19.60
N CYS A 28 22.49 -11.52 -18.40
CA CYS A 28 21.08 -11.25 -18.19
C CYS A 28 20.83 -9.77 -18.39
N ASN A 29 20.01 -9.51 -19.40
CA ASN A 29 19.49 -8.21 -19.78
C ASN A 29 18.55 -7.70 -18.66
N THR A 30 19.06 -6.91 -17.74
CA THR A 30 18.25 -6.27 -16.71
C THR A 30 17.89 -4.87 -17.20
N ASN A 31 16.65 -4.73 -17.67
CA ASN A 31 16.06 -3.41 -17.86
C ASN A 31 15.70 -2.83 -16.49
N TYR A 32 16.59 -2.03 -15.94
CA TYR A 32 16.29 -1.22 -14.77
C TYR A 32 15.47 0.01 -15.22
N ILE A 33 14.33 0.21 -14.60
CA ILE A 33 13.68 1.53 -14.59
C ILE A 33 14.34 2.29 -13.44
N GLU A 34 15.27 3.15 -13.80
CA GLU A 34 15.91 4.09 -12.89
C GLU A 34 14.90 5.17 -12.48
N ILE A 35 14.41 5.09 -11.24
CA ILE A 35 13.79 6.24 -10.60
C ILE A 35 14.92 6.97 -9.89
N ILE A 36 15.48 7.95 -10.56
CA ILE A 36 16.55 8.80 -10.04
C ILE A 36 15.95 9.71 -8.97
N SER A 37 16.32 9.49 -7.73
CA SER A 37 16.37 10.55 -6.73
C SER A 37 17.84 10.72 -6.32
N ASP A 38 18.43 11.83 -6.75
CA ASP A 38 19.78 12.21 -6.39
C ASP A 38 19.91 12.39 -4.86
N LYS A 39 20.53 11.43 -4.21
CA LYS A 39 21.28 11.63 -2.97
C LYS A 39 22.37 10.57 -2.87
N GLU A 40 23.58 11.05 -2.69
CA GLU A 40 24.80 10.28 -2.46
C GLU A 40 24.61 9.25 -1.36
N ILE A 41 24.92 8.00 -1.70
CA ILE A 41 24.92 6.88 -0.75
C ILE A 41 26.32 6.78 -0.17
N ASP A 42 26.43 7.05 1.13
CA ASP A 42 27.64 6.80 1.91
C ASP A 42 27.83 5.28 2.09
N ASN A 43 28.89 4.76 1.46
CA ASN A 43 29.26 3.35 1.46
C ASN A 43 29.98 3.00 2.76
N ASN A 44 29.29 2.55 3.80
CA ASN A 44 29.91 1.70 4.81
C ASN A 44 28.84 1.03 5.70
N THR A 45 28.38 -0.10 5.26
CA THR A 45 28.02 -1.29 6.06
C THR A 45 27.34 -2.32 5.16
N SER A 46 28.14 -3.09 4.42
CA SER A 46 27.63 -4.24 3.67
C SER A 46 27.35 -5.41 4.63
N ARG A 47 26.08 -5.58 5.00
CA ARG A 47 25.57 -6.88 5.46
C ARG A 47 25.20 -7.68 4.23
N THR A 48 25.99 -8.67 3.89
CA THR A 48 25.65 -9.67 2.88
C THR A 48 24.49 -10.52 3.40
N ILE A 49 23.30 -10.29 2.88
CA ILE A 49 22.14 -11.17 3.06
C ILE A 49 22.30 -12.30 2.03
N ASP A 50 22.29 -13.54 2.52
CA ASP A 50 22.26 -14.71 1.65
C ASP A 50 20.89 -14.84 0.98
N VAL A 51 20.75 -14.23 -0.18
CA VAL A 51 19.51 -14.18 -0.99
C VAL A 51 19.23 -15.52 -1.69
N SER A 52 20.06 -16.54 -1.50
CA SER A 52 19.99 -17.79 -2.25
C SER A 52 18.81 -18.70 -1.90
N LYS A 53 17.98 -18.36 -0.92
CA LYS A 53 16.84 -19.19 -0.46
C LYS A 53 15.45 -18.64 -0.74
N THR A 54 15.35 -17.42 -1.22
CA THR A 54 14.03 -16.87 -1.59
C THR A 54 14.16 -16.21 -2.96
N GLN A 55 14.12 -17.02 -3.99
CA GLN A 55 13.96 -16.55 -5.35
C GLN A 55 12.53 -16.02 -5.47
N ILE A 56 12.31 -14.77 -5.03
CA ILE A 56 11.10 -14.02 -5.35
C ILE A 56 11.18 -13.79 -6.86
N ASN A 57 10.25 -14.38 -7.59
CA ASN A 57 10.14 -14.15 -9.02
C ASN A 57 9.63 -12.71 -9.22
N ILE A 58 10.57 -11.76 -9.29
CA ILE A 58 10.28 -10.33 -9.49
C ILE A 58 9.50 -10.12 -10.80
N ASP A 59 9.68 -11.00 -11.78
CA ASP A 59 8.94 -10.98 -13.04
C ASP A 59 7.45 -11.27 -12.85
N GLU A 60 7.06 -12.05 -11.84
CA GLU A 60 5.66 -12.33 -11.54
C GLU A 60 4.96 -11.14 -10.83
N LEU A 61 5.72 -10.30 -10.11
CA LEU A 61 5.25 -9.06 -9.51
C LEU A 61 5.12 -7.91 -10.53
N LEU A 62 5.92 -7.94 -11.59
CA LEU A 62 6.00 -6.85 -12.58
C LEU A 62 5.10 -7.05 -13.81
N ILE A 63 4.56 -8.25 -14.07
CA ILE A 63 3.84 -8.54 -15.31
C ILE A 63 2.49 -9.22 -15.04
N ARG A 64 1.48 -8.48 -14.62
CA ARG A 64 0.13 -8.66 -15.14
C ARG A 64 -0.16 -7.59 -16.19
N LYS A 65 0.61 -7.58 -17.24
CA LYS A 65 0.19 -6.97 -18.51
C LYS A 65 -0.58 -8.02 -19.30
N GLU A 66 -1.76 -8.37 -18.85
CA GLU A 66 -2.74 -8.92 -19.76
C GLU A 66 -3.16 -7.77 -20.69
N THR A 67 -2.58 -7.82 -21.90
CA THR A 67 -3.08 -7.01 -23.01
C THR A 67 -4.43 -7.58 -23.37
N ILE A 68 -5.50 -7.05 -22.80
CA ILE A 68 -6.85 -7.35 -23.25
C ILE A 68 -6.97 -6.75 -24.64
N GLU A 69 -6.95 -7.60 -25.69
CA GLU A 69 -7.32 -7.16 -27.04
C GLU A 69 -8.81 -6.76 -26.99
N ILE A 70 -9.05 -5.45 -26.96
CA ILE A 70 -10.39 -4.88 -27.00
C ILE A 70 -10.87 -4.98 -28.45
N THR A 71 -11.42 -6.14 -28.81
CA THR A 71 -12.04 -6.35 -30.11
C THR A 71 -13.54 -6.06 -30.00
N ASN A 72 -14.01 -5.06 -30.80
CA ASN A 72 -15.43 -4.75 -31.03
C ASN A 72 -16.24 -4.25 -29.82
N LEU A 73 -15.83 -3.13 -29.21
CA LEU A 73 -16.69 -2.42 -28.26
C LEU A 73 -17.83 -1.72 -28.99
N THR A 74 -19.07 -2.04 -28.65
CA THR A 74 -20.20 -1.17 -28.99
C THR A 74 -20.02 0.16 -28.27
N PRO A 75 -20.14 1.31 -28.98
CA PRO A 75 -19.93 2.61 -28.33
C PRO A 75 -20.96 2.81 -27.21
N ILE A 76 -20.48 3.13 -26.02
CA ILE A 76 -21.31 3.50 -24.87
C ILE A 76 -21.99 4.84 -25.18
N LYS A 77 -23.32 4.88 -25.09
CA LYS A 77 -24.14 6.07 -25.41
C LYS A 77 -24.71 6.74 -24.16
N LYS A 78 -25.09 5.95 -23.16
CA LYS A 78 -25.77 6.44 -21.95
C LYS A 78 -25.16 5.85 -20.71
N ILE A 79 -24.71 6.71 -19.79
CA ILE A 79 -24.15 6.30 -18.49
C ILE A 79 -25.02 6.88 -17.38
N ALA A 80 -25.47 6.03 -16.47
CA ALA A 80 -26.12 6.44 -15.23
C ALA A 80 -25.10 6.63 -14.12
N LEU A 81 -25.17 7.75 -13.42
CA LEU A 81 -24.31 8.07 -12.29
C LEU A 81 -25.11 8.00 -10.99
N LEU A 82 -24.85 7.01 -10.15
CA LEU A 82 -25.43 6.88 -8.81
C LEU A 82 -24.51 7.58 -7.79
N LEU A 83 -24.64 8.89 -7.67
CA LEU A 83 -23.77 9.72 -6.82
C LEU A 83 -24.58 10.49 -5.76
N PRO A 84 -24.06 10.68 -4.56
CA PRO A 84 -24.70 11.51 -3.54
C PRO A 84 -24.49 13.00 -3.87
N MET A 85 -25.44 13.60 -4.56
CA MET A 85 -25.40 15.02 -4.92
C MET A 85 -25.93 15.90 -3.80
N THR A 86 -26.73 15.33 -2.90
CA THR A 86 -27.26 15.98 -1.69
C THR A 86 -26.82 15.28 -0.41
N GLY A 87 -27.13 15.87 0.75
CA GLY A 87 -26.86 15.30 2.07
C GLY A 87 -25.40 15.27 2.48
N LYS A 88 -25.08 14.43 3.45
CA LYS A 88 -23.77 14.37 4.16
C LYS A 88 -22.59 14.10 3.20
N TYR A 89 -22.79 13.35 2.14
CA TYR A 89 -21.74 12.90 1.22
C TYR A 89 -21.70 13.73 -0.07
N SER A 90 -22.45 14.83 -0.17
CA SER A 90 -22.58 15.63 -1.38
C SER A 90 -21.25 16.18 -1.91
N LYS A 91 -20.33 16.55 -1.02
CA LYS A 91 -18.99 17.01 -1.44
C LYS A 91 -18.23 15.93 -2.22
N ILE A 92 -18.29 14.67 -1.76
CA ILE A 92 -17.62 13.55 -2.42
C ILE A 92 -18.30 13.27 -3.77
N GLY A 93 -19.63 13.24 -3.81
CA GLY A 93 -20.37 13.04 -5.05
C GLY A 93 -20.05 14.08 -6.12
N LYS A 94 -19.99 15.36 -5.73
CA LYS A 94 -19.62 16.46 -6.64
C LYS A 94 -18.20 16.34 -7.18
N VAL A 95 -17.21 16.06 -6.35
CA VAL A 95 -15.81 15.88 -6.79
C VAL A 95 -15.67 14.73 -7.77
N ILE A 96 -16.37 13.61 -7.52
CA ILE A 96 -16.36 12.47 -8.45
C ILE A 96 -17.05 12.86 -9.76
N PHE A 97 -18.16 13.55 -9.71
CA PHE A 97 -18.85 14.03 -10.90
C PHE A 97 -17.97 14.97 -11.72
N GLU A 98 -17.31 15.95 -11.09
CA GLU A 98 -16.38 16.88 -11.73
C GLU A 98 -15.21 16.12 -12.40
N GLY A 99 -14.67 15.09 -11.76
CA GLY A 99 -13.63 14.24 -12.35
C GLY A 99 -14.11 13.48 -13.59
N ILE A 100 -15.32 12.89 -13.54
CA ILE A 100 -15.92 12.20 -14.69
C ILE A 100 -16.22 13.20 -15.82
N GLU A 101 -16.74 14.37 -15.51
CA GLU A 101 -17.04 15.43 -16.49
C GLU A 101 -15.77 15.95 -17.14
N ALA A 102 -14.70 16.15 -16.37
CA ALA A 102 -13.40 16.59 -16.88
C ALA A 102 -12.84 15.61 -17.92
N GLU A 103 -12.92 14.31 -17.65
CA GLU A 103 -12.49 13.27 -18.60
C GLU A 103 -13.37 13.23 -19.84
N LEU A 104 -14.68 13.26 -19.68
CA LEU A 104 -15.60 13.29 -20.82
C LEU A 104 -15.42 14.53 -21.69
N ASN A 105 -15.01 15.65 -21.11
CA ASN A 105 -14.68 16.86 -21.88
C ASN A 105 -13.44 16.72 -22.76
N SER A 106 -12.60 15.73 -22.50
CA SER A 106 -11.46 15.37 -23.37
C SER A 106 -11.90 14.59 -24.62
N ILE A 107 -13.08 13.94 -24.58
CA ILE A 107 -13.62 13.16 -25.68
C ILE A 107 -14.34 14.09 -26.67
N SER A 108 -14.19 13.82 -27.97
CA SER A 108 -14.89 14.58 -29.01
C SER A 108 -16.42 14.52 -28.81
N LYS A 109 -17.10 15.63 -29.01
CA LYS A 109 -18.53 15.79 -28.72
C LYS A 109 -19.45 14.70 -29.34
N ASN A 110 -19.10 14.21 -30.52
CA ASN A 110 -19.86 13.19 -31.24
C ASN A 110 -19.72 11.78 -30.64
N ASN A 111 -18.67 11.53 -29.86
CA ASN A 111 -18.37 10.23 -29.26
C ASN A 111 -18.62 10.22 -27.73
N ARG A 112 -19.07 11.36 -27.19
CA ARG A 112 -19.30 11.53 -25.77
C ARG A 112 -20.62 10.88 -25.35
N PRO A 113 -20.62 9.98 -24.36
CA PRO A 113 -21.86 9.44 -23.81
C PRO A 113 -22.67 10.50 -23.08
N GLU A 114 -23.96 10.33 -23.08
CA GLU A 114 -24.90 11.11 -22.27
C GLU A 114 -24.81 10.66 -20.81
N LEU A 115 -24.72 11.61 -19.88
CA LEU A 115 -24.73 11.34 -18.45
C LEU A 115 -26.07 11.68 -17.83
N SER A 116 -26.60 10.77 -17.01
CA SER A 116 -27.77 11.04 -16.17
C SER A 116 -27.44 10.76 -14.71
N ILE A 117 -27.71 11.74 -13.84
CA ILE A 117 -27.43 11.67 -12.41
C ILE A 117 -28.66 11.18 -11.65
N PHE A 118 -28.50 10.14 -10.87
CA PHE A 118 -29.45 9.65 -9.88
C PHE A 118 -28.89 9.93 -8.49
N ASP A 119 -29.51 10.88 -7.78
CA ASP A 119 -29.01 11.34 -6.49
C ASP A 119 -29.18 10.26 -5.40
N THR A 120 -28.08 9.77 -4.89
CA THR A 120 -28.04 8.80 -3.79
C THR A 120 -27.82 9.45 -2.42
N GLY A 121 -27.95 10.76 -2.32
CA GLY A 121 -27.86 11.51 -1.05
C GLY A 121 -29.01 11.22 -0.10
N ASP A 122 -30.19 10.94 -0.65
CA ASP A 122 -31.33 10.44 0.14
C ASP A 122 -31.10 9.00 0.60
N GLU A 123 -31.25 8.76 1.90
CA GLU A 123 -31.10 7.42 2.48
C GLU A 123 -32.28 6.48 2.12
N ASN A 124 -33.42 7.06 1.74
CA ASN A 124 -34.62 6.33 1.39
C ASN A 124 -34.76 6.01 -0.11
N ILE A 125 -33.72 6.31 -0.92
CA ILE A 125 -33.74 5.99 -2.34
C ILE A 125 -34.08 4.52 -2.58
N ASN A 126 -35.06 4.27 -3.44
CA ASN A 126 -35.44 2.94 -3.86
C ASN A 126 -34.56 2.47 -5.03
N LEU A 127 -33.41 1.90 -4.73
CA LEU A 127 -32.44 1.45 -5.72
C LEU A 127 -32.97 0.33 -6.64
N ARG A 128 -33.97 -0.43 -6.20
CA ARG A 128 -34.62 -1.42 -7.05
C ARG A 128 -35.32 -0.73 -8.21
N ASP A 129 -36.22 0.19 -7.90
CA ASP A 129 -37.00 0.89 -8.92
C ASP A 129 -36.11 1.74 -9.82
N THR A 130 -35.09 2.42 -9.21
CA THR A 130 -34.07 3.16 -9.94
C THR A 130 -33.31 2.26 -10.93
N TYR A 131 -32.95 1.04 -10.53
CA TYR A 131 -32.23 0.10 -11.41
C TYR A 131 -33.11 -0.33 -12.60
N TYR A 132 -34.39 -0.65 -12.35
CA TYR A 132 -35.31 -1.01 -13.43
C TYR A 132 -35.65 0.18 -14.33
N GLU A 133 -35.72 1.39 -13.82
CA GLU A 133 -35.83 2.62 -14.59
C GLU A 133 -34.63 2.80 -15.54
N MET A 134 -33.40 2.66 -15.04
CA MET A 134 -32.20 2.72 -15.88
C MET A 134 -32.23 1.64 -16.96
N LEU A 135 -32.62 0.42 -16.62
CA LEU A 135 -32.69 -0.69 -17.56
C LEU A 135 -33.74 -0.41 -18.67
N SER A 136 -34.93 0.12 -18.32
CA SER A 136 -36.00 0.43 -19.27
C SER A 136 -35.66 1.61 -20.18
N ASN A 137 -34.83 2.56 -19.72
CA ASN A 137 -34.37 3.70 -20.49
C ASN A 137 -33.10 3.42 -21.31
N ASN A 138 -32.71 2.14 -21.42
CA ASN A 138 -31.58 1.66 -22.22
C ASN A 138 -30.26 2.36 -21.85
N PHE A 139 -29.93 2.46 -20.55
CA PHE A 139 -28.61 2.81 -20.14
C PHE A 139 -27.64 1.66 -20.44
N ASP A 140 -26.42 2.02 -20.88
CA ASP A 140 -25.39 1.05 -21.25
C ASP A 140 -24.53 0.68 -20.05
N TYR A 141 -24.38 1.60 -19.08
CA TYR A 141 -23.50 1.44 -17.92
C TYR A 141 -23.97 2.23 -16.71
N VAL A 142 -23.66 1.72 -15.51
CA VAL A 142 -23.92 2.41 -14.24
C VAL A 142 -22.62 2.60 -13.49
N ILE A 143 -22.34 3.83 -13.04
CA ILE A 143 -21.19 4.17 -12.17
C ILE A 143 -21.72 4.60 -10.81
N GLY A 144 -21.21 3.97 -9.76
CA GLY A 144 -21.72 4.10 -8.40
C GLY A 144 -22.58 2.89 -8.00
N PRO A 145 -23.14 2.91 -6.80
CA PRO A 145 -23.06 3.94 -5.77
C PRO A 145 -21.74 3.89 -4.98
N ILE A 146 -21.54 4.87 -4.05
CA ILE A 146 -20.34 4.97 -3.19
C ILE A 146 -20.57 4.28 -1.84
N ARG A 147 -21.75 4.39 -1.26
CA ARG A 147 -22.05 3.89 0.08
C ARG A 147 -22.26 2.38 0.09
N LYS A 148 -21.54 1.64 0.95
CA LYS A 148 -21.58 0.16 1.04
C LYS A 148 -23.00 -0.40 1.22
N ASN A 149 -23.84 0.25 2.02
CA ASN A 149 -25.23 -0.17 2.21
C ASN A 149 -26.05 -0.07 0.91
N LEU A 150 -25.79 0.93 0.08
CA LEU A 150 -26.46 1.10 -1.22
C LEU A 150 -25.89 0.14 -2.26
N ILE A 151 -24.60 -0.15 -2.23
CA ILE A 151 -23.97 -1.17 -3.07
C ILE A 151 -24.62 -2.52 -2.82
N ASN A 152 -24.79 -2.92 -1.56
CA ASN A 152 -25.44 -4.17 -1.21
C ASN A 152 -26.90 -4.22 -1.72
N LYS A 153 -27.62 -3.10 -1.63
CA LYS A 153 -29.00 -3.02 -2.13
C LYS A 153 -29.08 -3.18 -3.66
N ILE A 154 -28.21 -2.49 -4.42
CA ILE A 154 -28.30 -2.53 -5.88
C ILE A 154 -27.84 -3.88 -6.43
N ILE A 155 -26.81 -4.51 -5.86
CA ILE A 155 -26.32 -5.81 -6.30
C ILE A 155 -27.40 -6.89 -6.20
N ASN A 156 -28.26 -6.83 -5.19
CA ASN A 156 -29.38 -7.78 -5.03
C ASN A 156 -30.41 -7.71 -6.17
N HIS A 157 -30.41 -6.65 -6.96
CA HIS A 157 -31.32 -6.42 -8.06
C HIS A 157 -30.63 -6.37 -9.41
N SER A 158 -29.29 -6.39 -9.43
CA SER A 158 -28.51 -6.33 -10.66
C SER A 158 -28.67 -7.60 -11.51
N SER A 159 -28.53 -7.43 -12.81
CA SER A 159 -28.50 -8.50 -13.80
C SER A 159 -27.35 -8.24 -14.79
N ASP A 160 -27.01 -9.26 -15.58
CA ASP A 160 -25.93 -9.14 -16.57
C ASP A 160 -26.26 -8.20 -17.75
N LYS A 161 -27.49 -7.67 -17.78
CA LYS A 161 -27.96 -6.78 -18.87
C LYS A 161 -27.44 -5.35 -18.72
N LEU A 162 -27.16 -4.88 -17.51
CA LEU A 162 -26.73 -3.52 -17.23
C LEU A 162 -25.52 -3.56 -16.30
N PRO A 163 -24.30 -3.44 -16.83
CA PRO A 163 -23.09 -3.45 -16.04
C PRO A 163 -23.01 -2.31 -15.02
N ILE A 164 -22.52 -2.62 -13.83
CA ILE A 164 -22.39 -1.69 -12.71
C ILE A 164 -20.94 -1.63 -12.25
N LEU A 165 -20.35 -0.43 -12.24
CA LEU A 165 -19.09 -0.13 -11.56
C LEU A 165 -19.38 0.54 -10.23
N THR A 166 -19.35 -0.20 -9.14
CA THR A 166 -19.51 0.40 -7.80
C THR A 166 -18.24 1.15 -7.42
N LEU A 167 -18.39 2.29 -6.73
CA LEU A 167 -17.26 3.13 -6.31
C LEU A 167 -16.83 2.83 -4.87
N ASN A 168 -17.00 1.61 -4.44
CA ASN A 168 -16.49 1.07 -3.18
C ASN A 168 -16.63 -0.46 -3.20
N TYR A 169 -16.02 -1.11 -2.22
CA TYR A 169 -16.06 -2.56 -2.05
C TYR A 169 -17.07 -3.00 -0.99
N THR A 170 -17.69 -4.16 -1.23
CA THR A 170 -18.48 -4.89 -0.23
C THR A 170 -18.06 -6.36 -0.22
N ASN A 171 -18.04 -6.99 0.94
CA ASN A 171 -17.67 -8.39 1.10
C ASN A 171 -18.88 -9.27 1.49
N ASN A 172 -20.10 -8.76 1.29
CA ASN A 172 -21.31 -9.42 1.77
C ASN A 172 -21.84 -10.53 0.86
N PHE A 173 -21.23 -10.74 -0.29
CA PHE A 173 -21.65 -11.74 -1.27
C PHE A 173 -20.58 -12.82 -1.44
N LYS A 174 -21.00 -14.09 -1.44
CA LYS A 174 -20.12 -15.21 -1.78
C LYS A 174 -19.74 -15.24 -3.26
N LYS A 175 -20.67 -14.80 -4.11
CA LYS A 175 -20.49 -14.65 -5.56
C LYS A 175 -21.19 -13.37 -6.00
N TYR A 176 -20.49 -12.55 -6.75
CA TYR A 176 -21.03 -11.36 -7.38
C TYR A 176 -21.62 -11.71 -8.75
N PRO A 177 -22.67 -11.01 -9.23
CA PRO A 177 -23.09 -11.09 -10.62
C PRO A 177 -21.94 -10.71 -11.56
N ASP A 178 -21.85 -11.36 -12.71
CA ASP A 178 -20.71 -11.19 -13.64
C ASP A 178 -20.62 -9.75 -14.20
N ALA A 179 -21.73 -9.01 -14.23
CA ALA A 179 -21.76 -7.60 -14.66
C ALA A 179 -21.52 -6.58 -13.53
N VAL A 180 -21.09 -7.01 -12.34
CA VAL A 180 -20.78 -6.12 -11.22
C VAL A 180 -19.29 -6.02 -11.00
N TYR A 181 -18.76 -4.85 -11.24
CA TYR A 181 -17.37 -4.50 -10.99
C TYR A 181 -17.28 -3.60 -9.78
N GLN A 182 -16.23 -3.77 -8.96
CA GLN A 182 -16.00 -2.94 -7.79
C GLN A 182 -14.68 -2.20 -7.92
N PHE A 183 -14.71 -0.91 -7.71
CA PHE A 183 -13.54 -0.05 -7.74
C PHE A 183 -13.48 0.83 -6.49
N GLY A 184 -12.32 0.94 -5.89
CA GLY A 184 -12.09 1.79 -4.73
C GLY A 184 -10.65 1.73 -4.30
N LEU A 185 -10.22 2.74 -3.57
CA LEU A 185 -8.89 2.79 -2.97
C LEU A 185 -8.98 2.11 -1.60
N LEU A 186 -8.49 0.89 -1.52
CA LEU A 186 -8.51 0.12 -0.29
C LEU A 186 -7.22 0.36 0.50
N PRO A 187 -7.32 0.72 1.78
CA PRO A 187 -6.14 0.80 2.64
C PRO A 187 -5.45 -0.56 2.83
N GLU A 188 -6.15 -1.66 2.58
CA GLU A 188 -5.59 -3.01 2.52
C GLU A 188 -4.61 -3.17 1.35
N ASP A 189 -4.91 -2.62 0.17
CA ASP A 189 -4.01 -2.65 -0.99
C ASP A 189 -2.76 -1.81 -0.74
N GLU A 190 -2.90 -0.67 -0.05
CA GLU A 190 -1.76 0.12 0.40
C GLU A 190 -0.87 -0.67 1.38
N ALA A 191 -1.48 -1.42 2.30
CA ALA A 191 -0.75 -2.27 3.24
C ALA A 191 0.02 -3.40 2.53
N ILE A 192 -0.56 -3.99 1.48
CA ILE A 192 0.10 -4.97 0.61
C ILE A 192 1.28 -4.31 -0.10
N CYS A 193 1.09 -3.13 -0.71
CA CYS A 193 2.15 -2.36 -1.35
C CYS A 193 3.31 -2.06 -0.37
N ILE A 194 3.00 -1.67 0.86
CA ILE A 194 4.01 -1.43 1.90
C ILE A 194 4.75 -2.72 2.27
N ALA A 195 4.07 -3.85 2.39
CA ALA A 195 4.70 -5.13 2.66
C ALA A 195 5.72 -5.49 1.56
N GLU A 196 5.33 -5.36 0.30
CA GLU A 196 6.20 -5.60 -0.86
C GLU A 196 7.39 -4.62 -0.88
N LYS A 197 7.13 -3.32 -0.73
CA LYS A 197 8.17 -2.30 -0.71
C LYS A 197 9.15 -2.49 0.44
N SER A 198 8.69 -2.88 1.61
CA SER A 198 9.54 -3.09 2.77
C SER A 198 10.48 -4.28 2.60
N ILE A 199 10.03 -5.37 1.95
CA ILE A 199 10.89 -6.51 1.60
C ILE A 199 11.95 -6.09 0.56
N ILE A 200 11.55 -5.31 -0.46
CA ILE A 200 12.49 -4.75 -1.46
C ILE A 200 13.54 -3.87 -0.77
N ASP A 201 13.15 -3.10 0.24
CA ASP A 201 14.07 -2.27 1.06
C ASP A 201 14.98 -3.11 1.99
N GLY A 202 14.85 -4.44 1.99
CA GLY A 202 15.68 -5.38 2.78
C GLY A 202 15.19 -5.60 4.21
N ASN A 203 13.97 -5.16 4.56
CA ASN A 203 13.42 -5.40 5.89
C ASN A 203 12.75 -6.78 5.95
N ILE A 204 13.17 -7.62 6.88
CA ILE A 204 12.63 -8.98 7.05
C ILE A 204 11.92 -9.20 8.39
N ASN A 205 12.06 -8.28 9.34
CA ASN A 205 11.38 -8.35 10.64
C ASN A 205 10.60 -7.06 10.91
N ALA A 206 9.29 -7.17 11.04
CA ALA A 206 8.40 -6.04 11.26
C ALA A 206 7.73 -6.07 12.62
N SER A 207 7.51 -4.90 13.23
CA SER A 207 6.58 -4.72 14.33
C SER A 207 5.40 -3.87 13.89
N LEU A 208 4.19 -4.27 14.29
CA LEU A 208 2.94 -3.66 13.88
C LEU A 208 2.25 -2.94 15.02
N LEU A 209 1.80 -1.71 14.74
CA LEU A 209 0.95 -0.92 15.64
C LEU A 209 -0.30 -0.44 14.90
N TYR A 210 -1.49 -0.84 15.33
CA TYR A 210 -2.73 -0.40 14.71
C TYR A 210 -3.84 -0.12 15.73
N PRO A 211 -4.83 0.71 15.38
CA PRO A 211 -5.92 1.03 16.30
C PRO A 211 -6.80 -0.20 16.55
N ASP A 212 -7.26 -0.37 17.80
CA ASP A 212 -8.12 -1.49 18.21
C ASP A 212 -9.55 -1.31 17.69
N ASN A 213 -9.70 -1.46 16.38
CA ASN A 213 -10.99 -1.45 15.68
C ASN A 213 -10.90 -2.30 14.41
N THR A 214 -12.04 -2.54 13.78
CA THR A 214 -12.16 -3.37 12.56
C THR A 214 -11.31 -2.84 11.40
N TRP A 215 -11.20 -1.52 11.25
CA TRP A 215 -10.40 -0.89 10.19
C TRP A 215 -8.91 -1.14 10.38
N GLY A 216 -8.38 -0.88 11.57
CA GLY A 216 -6.97 -1.12 11.89
C GLY A 216 -6.60 -2.60 11.79
N LYS A 217 -7.49 -3.48 12.27
CA LYS A 217 -7.30 -4.93 12.20
C LYS A 217 -7.15 -5.40 10.74
N ARG A 218 -8.06 -5.01 9.83
CA ARG A 218 -8.01 -5.44 8.42
C ARG A 218 -6.71 -5.02 7.74
N ILE A 219 -6.29 -3.77 7.94
CA ILE A 219 -5.05 -3.24 7.35
C ILE A 219 -3.83 -3.98 7.91
N GLY A 220 -3.77 -4.17 9.24
CA GLY A 220 -2.68 -4.89 9.88
C GLY A 220 -2.60 -6.36 9.44
N GLU A 221 -3.74 -7.05 9.29
CA GLU A 221 -3.80 -8.42 8.77
C GLU A 221 -3.36 -8.51 7.31
N SER A 222 -3.80 -7.58 6.45
CA SER A 222 -3.38 -7.56 5.03
C SER A 222 -1.87 -7.35 4.88
N PHE A 223 -1.30 -6.44 5.67
CA PHE A 223 0.16 -6.28 5.73
C PHE A 223 0.83 -7.58 6.18
N SER A 224 0.41 -8.15 7.32
CA SER A 224 1.03 -9.34 7.90
C SER A 224 1.03 -10.52 6.94
N MET A 225 -0.14 -10.81 6.35
CA MET A 225 -0.27 -11.91 5.39
C MET A 225 0.71 -11.74 4.22
N ARG A 226 0.72 -10.57 3.58
CA ARG A 226 1.59 -10.34 2.43
C ARG A 226 3.06 -10.32 2.79
N PHE A 227 3.41 -9.71 3.93
CA PHE A 227 4.79 -9.65 4.40
C PHE A 227 5.35 -11.06 4.71
N GLU A 228 4.54 -11.92 5.34
CA GLU A 228 4.91 -13.31 5.66
C GLU A 228 4.95 -14.20 4.42
N GLU A 229 4.04 -14.02 3.45
CA GLU A 229 4.10 -14.68 2.15
C GLU A 229 5.41 -14.40 1.40
N LEU A 230 5.95 -13.20 1.55
CA LEU A 230 7.23 -12.78 0.94
C LEU A 230 8.45 -13.19 1.77
N GLY A 231 8.28 -13.98 2.82
CA GLY A 231 9.37 -14.48 3.67
C GLY A 231 9.76 -13.54 4.81
N GLY A 232 9.05 -12.44 5.02
CA GLY A 232 9.18 -11.58 6.19
C GLY A 232 8.61 -12.23 7.45
N LYS A 233 8.89 -11.63 8.61
CA LYS A 233 8.39 -12.09 9.91
C LYS A 233 7.82 -10.92 10.71
N VAL A 234 6.57 -11.03 11.11
CA VAL A 234 5.98 -10.11 12.09
C VAL A 234 6.38 -10.56 13.50
N ILE A 235 7.29 -9.81 14.13
CA ILE A 235 7.86 -10.17 15.43
C ILE A 235 7.00 -9.72 16.62
N ASN A 236 6.23 -8.65 16.43
CA ASN A 236 5.33 -8.15 17.46
C ASN A 236 4.16 -7.38 16.85
N THR A 237 2.99 -7.51 17.45
CA THR A 237 1.78 -6.80 17.05
C THR A 237 1.07 -6.27 18.28
N ILE A 238 0.88 -4.96 18.34
CA ILE A 238 0.18 -4.28 19.42
C ILE A 238 -0.96 -3.44 18.87
N LYS A 239 -2.06 -3.42 19.59
CA LYS A 239 -3.20 -2.56 19.31
C LYS A 239 -3.17 -1.35 20.24
N TYR A 240 -3.57 -0.19 19.72
CA TYR A 240 -3.72 1.00 20.54
C TYR A 240 -5.16 1.51 20.53
N LYS A 241 -5.57 2.12 21.63
CA LYS A 241 -6.84 2.84 21.71
C LYS A 241 -6.65 4.28 21.25
N LYS A 242 -7.58 4.73 20.40
CA LYS A 242 -7.59 6.13 19.95
C LYS A 242 -7.87 7.05 21.14
N ASP A 243 -7.28 8.24 21.09
CA ASP A 243 -7.52 9.36 22.02
C ASP A 243 -7.04 9.14 23.48
N GLU A 244 -6.30 8.07 23.76
CA GLU A 244 -5.68 7.81 25.05
C GLU A 244 -4.14 7.87 24.93
N GLU A 245 -3.53 9.06 25.02
CA GLU A 245 -2.07 9.25 24.80
C GLU A 245 -1.20 8.41 25.72
N MET A 246 -1.60 8.25 26.99
CA MET A 246 -0.86 7.39 27.94
C MET A 246 -0.87 5.91 27.52
N GLU A 247 -1.99 5.42 27.02
CA GLU A 247 -2.11 4.05 26.52
C GLU A 247 -1.34 3.86 25.22
N ILE A 248 -1.28 4.88 24.35
CA ILE A 248 -0.45 4.86 23.14
C ILE A 248 1.03 4.71 23.52
N ASN A 249 1.54 5.50 24.48
CA ASN A 249 2.94 5.39 24.93
C ASN A 249 3.25 4.02 25.51
N LYS A 250 2.34 3.46 26.31
CA LYS A 250 2.47 2.11 26.85
C LYS A 250 2.50 1.05 25.75
N SER A 251 1.62 1.18 24.74
CA SER A 251 1.60 0.31 23.57
C SER A 251 2.92 0.35 22.80
N ILE A 252 3.50 1.55 22.60
CA ILE A 252 4.79 1.73 21.93
C ILE A 252 5.91 1.09 22.74
N LYS A 253 5.98 1.33 24.05
CA LYS A 253 7.00 0.70 24.92
C LYS A 253 6.89 -0.82 24.89
N SER A 254 5.68 -1.36 24.90
CA SER A 254 5.45 -2.80 24.78
C SER A 254 5.89 -3.34 23.41
N LEU A 255 5.57 -2.62 22.32
CA LEU A 255 5.99 -2.98 20.97
C LEU A 255 7.51 -3.04 20.85
N LEU A 256 8.21 -2.04 21.38
CA LEU A 256 9.67 -1.93 21.40
C LEU A 256 10.33 -2.75 22.51
N GLN A 257 9.57 -3.48 23.32
CA GLN A 257 10.06 -4.30 24.44
C GLN A 257 10.94 -3.52 25.46
N ILE A 258 10.69 -2.23 25.62
CA ILE A 258 11.45 -1.34 26.51
C ILE A 258 11.43 -1.84 27.96
N GLU A 259 10.28 -2.35 28.44
CA GLU A 259 10.14 -2.88 29.78
C GLU A 259 11.05 -4.09 30.03
N LYS A 260 11.22 -4.96 29.02
CA LYS A 260 12.16 -6.09 29.14
C LYS A 260 13.61 -5.61 29.31
N SER A 261 13.95 -4.54 28.61
CA SER A 261 15.28 -3.91 28.72
C SER A 261 15.49 -3.27 30.09
N ILE A 262 14.48 -2.59 30.64
CA ILE A 262 14.52 -2.00 31.99
C ILE A 262 14.67 -3.10 33.06
N ASN A 263 13.82 -4.12 32.99
CA ASN A 263 13.88 -5.22 33.94
C ASN A 263 15.23 -5.94 33.94
N ARG A 264 15.84 -6.12 32.76
CA ARG A 264 17.20 -6.67 32.65
C ARG A 264 18.24 -5.79 33.35
N LYS A 265 18.15 -4.48 33.15
CA LYS A 265 19.03 -3.51 33.82
C LYS A 265 18.87 -3.60 35.35
N ASP A 266 17.62 -3.60 35.84
CA ASP A 266 17.34 -3.65 37.29
C ASP A 266 17.84 -4.96 37.91
N TYR A 267 17.67 -6.07 37.22
CA TYR A 267 18.22 -7.36 37.60
C TYR A 267 19.76 -7.31 37.71
N LEU A 268 20.45 -6.78 36.71
CA LEU A 268 21.92 -6.64 36.72
C LEU A 268 22.37 -5.72 37.83
N GLN A 269 21.71 -4.58 38.07
CA GLN A 269 22.01 -3.68 39.17
C GLN A 269 21.86 -4.37 40.53
N SER A 270 20.87 -5.23 40.70
CA SER A 270 20.66 -5.97 41.96
C SER A 270 21.81 -6.95 42.26
N ILE A 271 22.37 -7.57 41.22
CA ILE A 271 23.50 -8.50 41.35
C ILE A 271 24.82 -7.73 41.58
N LEU A 272 25.09 -6.73 40.75
CA LEU A 272 26.36 -5.99 40.75
C LEU A 272 26.43 -4.98 41.90
N LYS A 273 25.33 -4.68 42.57
CA LYS A 273 25.20 -3.67 43.63
C LYS A 273 25.75 -2.29 43.25
N THR A 274 25.74 -1.98 41.96
CA THR A 274 26.26 -0.74 41.37
C THR A 274 25.27 -0.12 40.44
N LYS A 275 25.14 1.21 40.46
CA LYS A 275 24.28 1.95 39.53
C LYS A 275 24.87 1.87 38.12
N LEU A 276 24.12 1.28 37.19
CA LEU A 276 24.55 1.16 35.80
C LEU A 276 24.12 2.40 35.01
N GLN A 277 25.01 2.91 34.15
CA GLN A 277 24.62 3.81 33.07
C GLN A 277 23.88 2.98 32.01
N TYR A 278 22.72 3.45 31.61
CA TYR A 278 21.80 2.63 30.82
C TYR A 278 21.05 3.48 29.81
N LYS A 279 21.02 3.01 28.57
CA LYS A 279 20.11 3.43 27.51
C LYS A 279 19.17 2.24 27.23
N PRO A 280 17.85 2.43 27.21
CA PRO A 280 16.92 1.35 26.83
C PRO A 280 17.30 0.77 25.48
N TYR A 281 17.22 -0.54 25.41
CA TYR A 281 17.56 -1.30 24.23
C TYR A 281 16.31 -1.78 23.55
N ILE A 282 16.18 -1.49 22.25
CA ILE A 282 15.16 -2.06 21.37
C ILE A 282 15.72 -3.35 20.72
N PRO A 283 14.86 -4.30 20.32
CA PRO A 283 15.34 -5.55 19.72
C PRO A 283 16.19 -5.31 18.47
N ASN A 284 17.42 -5.86 18.44
CA ASN A 284 18.34 -5.73 17.28
C ASN A 284 17.78 -6.37 16.00
N ASN A 285 16.79 -7.24 16.11
CA ASN A 285 16.14 -7.89 15.00
C ASN A 285 14.87 -7.16 14.55
N LEU A 286 14.67 -5.92 14.95
CA LEU A 286 13.59 -5.08 14.46
C LEU A 286 14.12 -4.26 13.27
N ASP A 287 13.67 -4.60 12.07
CA ASP A 287 14.11 -3.93 10.85
C ASP A 287 13.17 -2.78 10.45
N MET A 288 11.89 -2.88 10.79
CA MET A 288 10.90 -1.86 10.45
C MET A 288 9.70 -1.82 11.41
N ILE A 289 9.01 -0.68 11.39
CA ILE A 289 7.72 -0.49 12.07
C ILE A 289 6.66 -0.18 11.00
N PHE A 290 5.57 -0.93 11.01
CA PHE A 290 4.36 -0.59 10.28
C PHE A 290 3.30 -0.09 11.25
N SER A 291 2.88 1.17 11.10
CA SER A 291 1.86 1.75 11.98
C SER A 291 0.68 2.29 11.20
N VAL A 292 -0.52 1.87 11.57
CA VAL A 292 -1.78 2.29 10.96
C VAL A 292 -2.40 3.40 11.78
N GLY A 293 -2.74 4.51 11.14
CA GLY A 293 -3.38 5.64 11.82
C GLY A 293 -3.81 6.75 10.87
N THR A 294 -4.57 7.70 11.40
CA THR A 294 -4.88 8.93 10.71
C THR A 294 -3.77 9.96 10.93
N SER A 295 -3.73 11.02 10.12
CA SER A 295 -2.78 12.13 10.28
C SER A 295 -2.72 12.65 11.72
N LYS A 296 -3.89 12.82 12.37
CA LYS A 296 -3.98 13.27 13.77
C LYS A 296 -3.27 12.30 14.74
N ASN A 297 -3.56 11.01 14.63
CA ASN A 297 -2.97 10.01 15.53
C ASN A 297 -1.47 9.86 15.29
N MET A 298 -1.03 9.85 14.03
CA MET A 298 0.37 9.62 13.69
C MET A 298 1.30 10.76 14.12
N ARG A 299 0.80 12.01 14.17
CA ARG A 299 1.54 13.14 14.76
C ARG A 299 1.82 12.97 16.25
N SER A 300 1.01 12.20 16.96
CA SER A 300 1.29 11.83 18.36
C SER A 300 2.14 10.55 18.46
N ILE A 301 1.94 9.59 17.58
CA ILE A 301 2.58 8.27 17.60
C ILE A 301 4.04 8.33 17.17
N LYS A 302 4.35 8.93 16.01
CA LYS A 302 5.73 8.92 15.45
C LYS A 302 6.75 9.59 16.38
N PRO A 303 6.51 10.76 16.98
CA PRO A 303 7.43 11.37 17.94
C PRO A 303 7.68 10.48 19.16
N GLN A 304 6.68 9.71 19.61
CA GLN A 304 6.85 8.79 20.73
C GLN A 304 7.76 7.61 20.41
N PHE A 305 7.79 7.14 19.16
CA PHE A 305 8.78 6.17 18.71
C PHE A 305 10.18 6.75 18.76
N ASN A 306 10.37 7.99 18.28
CA ASN A 306 11.66 8.69 18.36
C ASN A 306 12.10 8.87 19.82
N PHE A 307 11.21 9.30 20.71
CA PHE A 307 11.48 9.44 22.13
C PHE A 307 11.87 8.12 22.81
N ASN A 308 11.35 6.99 22.33
CA ASN A 308 11.69 5.67 22.82
C ASN A 308 12.85 4.99 22.03
N PHE A 309 13.74 5.79 21.46
CA PHE A 309 14.99 5.36 20.80
C PHE A 309 14.81 4.54 19.51
N ALA A 310 13.68 4.67 18.85
CA ALA A 310 13.38 4.02 17.57
C ALA A 310 13.41 5.02 16.40
N GLU A 311 14.18 6.09 16.49
CA GLU A 311 14.32 7.11 15.46
C GLU A 311 14.96 6.58 14.17
N ASP A 312 15.94 5.66 14.31
CA ASP A 312 16.66 5.05 13.19
C ASP A 312 15.93 3.85 12.56
N VAL A 313 14.81 3.41 13.14
CA VAL A 313 14.04 2.29 12.61
C VAL A 313 13.14 2.77 11.47
N PRO A 314 13.26 2.19 10.25
CA PRO A 314 12.39 2.51 9.13
C PRO A 314 10.90 2.45 9.51
N PHE A 315 10.17 3.51 9.19
CA PHE A 315 8.79 3.66 9.61
C PHE A 315 7.86 3.75 8.40
N TYR A 316 6.85 2.91 8.37
CA TYR A 316 5.90 2.81 7.28
C TYR A 316 4.46 2.99 7.76
N SER A 317 3.61 3.51 6.88
CA SER A 317 2.19 3.71 7.16
C SER A 317 1.37 3.68 5.87
N THR A 318 0.05 3.85 5.96
CA THR A 318 -0.85 4.04 4.82
C THR A 318 -1.03 5.52 4.50
N SER A 319 -1.58 5.86 3.33
CA SER A 319 -1.84 7.25 2.88
C SER A 319 -2.72 8.07 3.83
N HIS A 320 -3.45 7.41 4.74
CA HIS A 320 -4.32 8.06 5.75
C HIS A 320 -3.59 9.01 6.70
N ILE A 321 -2.25 8.96 6.74
CA ILE A 321 -1.42 9.92 7.47
C ILE A 321 -1.33 11.27 6.75
N TYR A 322 -1.57 11.30 5.45
CA TYR A 322 -1.48 12.49 4.61
C TYR A 322 -2.88 13.07 4.35
N ASN A 323 -3.03 14.35 4.55
CA ASN A 323 -4.30 15.05 4.38
C ASN A 323 -4.41 15.84 3.07
N GLY A 324 -3.49 15.59 2.11
CA GLY A 324 -3.45 16.28 0.84
C GLY A 324 -2.83 17.70 0.89
N VAL A 325 -2.42 18.18 2.06
CA VAL A 325 -1.85 19.52 2.21
C VAL A 325 -0.36 19.44 2.52
N ILE A 326 0.46 20.03 1.65
CA ILE A 326 1.90 20.18 1.88
C ILE A 326 2.11 21.36 2.82
N ASN A 327 2.18 21.07 4.11
CA ASN A 327 2.54 22.06 5.12
C ASN A 327 3.70 21.54 5.96
N LYS A 328 4.90 22.08 5.74
CA LYS A 328 6.14 21.61 6.38
C LYS A 328 6.09 21.73 7.91
N GLU A 329 5.47 22.75 8.45
CA GLU A 329 5.38 22.97 9.90
C GLU A 329 4.46 21.93 10.55
N ILE A 330 3.26 21.74 9.98
CA ILE A 330 2.26 20.80 10.51
C ILE A 330 2.71 19.33 10.31
N ASN A 331 3.47 19.06 9.26
CA ASN A 331 3.88 17.70 8.90
C ASN A 331 5.27 17.32 9.45
N GLN A 332 5.93 18.18 10.23
CA GLN A 332 7.24 17.91 10.82
C GLN A 332 7.26 16.61 11.65
N ASP A 333 6.19 16.34 12.39
CA ASP A 333 6.05 15.11 13.19
C ASP A 333 5.89 13.83 12.36
N LEU A 334 5.61 13.97 11.05
CA LEU A 334 5.41 12.87 10.11
C LEU A 334 6.63 12.63 9.20
N ASN A 335 7.73 13.33 9.46
CA ASN A 335 8.95 13.16 8.67
C ASN A 335 9.44 11.70 8.71
N ASP A 336 10.04 11.27 7.61
CA ASP A 336 10.65 9.95 7.42
C ASP A 336 9.65 8.77 7.49
N ILE A 337 8.34 9.05 7.43
CA ILE A 337 7.35 8.00 7.25
C ILE A 337 7.20 7.70 5.76
N LYS A 338 7.43 6.44 5.38
CA LYS A 338 7.18 5.94 4.04
C LYS A 338 5.74 5.43 3.94
N PHE A 339 5.03 5.74 2.86
CA PHE A 339 3.69 5.23 2.61
C PHE A 339 3.43 5.04 1.11
N CYS A 340 2.50 4.17 0.78
CA CYS A 340 2.00 4.00 -0.58
C CYS A 340 0.79 4.90 -0.80
N ASP A 341 0.71 5.51 -1.96
CA ASP A 341 -0.44 6.29 -2.42
C ASP A 341 -0.49 6.26 -3.95
N ILE A 342 -1.54 6.83 -4.52
CA ILE A 342 -1.72 6.89 -5.96
C ILE A 342 -0.64 7.75 -6.64
N PRO A 343 0.02 7.22 -7.69
CA PRO A 343 1.20 7.85 -8.28
C PRO A 343 0.97 9.27 -8.80
N TRP A 344 -0.22 9.58 -9.33
CA TRP A 344 -0.51 10.91 -9.90
C TRP A 344 -0.60 12.04 -8.87
N LEU A 345 -0.73 11.76 -7.58
CA LEU A 345 -0.65 12.80 -6.55
C LEU A 345 0.73 13.46 -6.48
N TYR A 346 1.77 12.73 -6.90
CA TYR A 346 3.16 13.20 -6.86
C TYR A 346 3.72 13.55 -8.24
N ASN A 347 3.02 13.18 -9.31
CA ASN A 347 3.47 13.41 -10.67
C ASN A 347 2.87 14.70 -11.26
N ASN A 348 3.53 15.82 -11.03
CA ASN A 348 3.13 17.16 -11.57
C ASN A 348 3.06 17.24 -13.12
N LYS A 349 3.32 16.15 -13.84
CA LYS A 349 3.25 16.08 -15.29
C LYS A 349 1.90 15.62 -15.81
N ASP A 350 1.01 15.19 -14.92
CA ASP A 350 -0.31 14.69 -15.33
C ASP A 350 -1.21 15.85 -15.76
N ILE A 351 -1.71 15.77 -17.01
CA ILE A 351 -2.52 16.82 -17.65
C ILE A 351 -3.86 17.00 -16.91
N LEU A 352 -4.38 15.95 -16.28
CA LEU A 352 -5.63 15.98 -15.53
C LEU A 352 -5.55 16.72 -14.19
N GLN A 353 -4.37 16.79 -13.58
CA GLN A 353 -4.15 17.60 -12.37
C GLN A 353 -4.11 19.10 -12.61
N LYS A 354 -3.93 19.53 -13.88
CA LYS A 354 -3.80 20.96 -14.23
C LYS A 354 -5.10 21.60 -14.70
N LYS A 355 -6.19 20.85 -14.75
CA LYS A 355 -7.54 21.34 -15.05
C LYS A 355 -8.37 21.44 -13.79
#